data_3f63f10d6a2f8fc4dc206010ebe0edfc
#
_entry.id   3f63f10d6a2f8fc4dc206010ebe0edfc
#
_cell.length_a   1.000
_cell.length_b   1.000
_cell.length_c   1.000
_cell.angle_alpha   90.00
_cell.angle_beta   90.00
_cell.angle_gamma   90.00
#
_symmetry.space_group_name_H-M   'P 1'
#
loop_
_entity.id
_entity.type
_entity.pdbx_description
1 polymer ?
#
loop_
_entity_poly.entity_id
_entity_poly.type
_entity_poly.pdbx_seq_one_letter_code
_entity_poly.pdbx_strand_id
1 'polypeptide(L)'
;RDRRAGRDLTDVRVRGMTKLSENPPNSAPTLGRSVDWDVAASVGARLTRPAPPVTEYTRAQVIDELSAASRAAEPPVREVTGLHAEGPVPDARIVDRPQWIAPAALSMRAMTGGDAEAGGEPQHPFAAVTGKVAGAQTGAVLSFVSSGILGQYDPLGGDDGILLLVYPNVIAVERQLRVTPRDFRLWVCLHEVTHRVQFTANPWLAQHMS
;
A
#
# COMPACT_ATOMS: atom_id res chain seq x y z
N ARG A 1 -38.22 -37.73 66.65
CA ARG A 1 -37.52 -36.67 67.38
C ARG A 1 -36.23 -36.43 66.64
N ASP A 2 -35.93 -35.44 65.92
CA ASP A 2 -36.37 -34.07 65.88
C ASP A 2 -36.11 -33.49 64.47
N ARG A 3 -37.06 -32.75 64.01
CA ARG A 3 -36.97 -32.02 62.71
C ARG A 3 -36.05 -30.83 62.88
N ARG A 4 -35.13 -30.62 61.92
CA ARG A 4 -34.68 -29.27 61.63
C ARG A 4 -34.58 -29.03 60.12
N ALA A 5 -35.28 -28.01 59.78
CA ALA A 5 -35.54 -27.45 58.47
C ALA A 5 -34.28 -27.04 57.68
N GLY A 6 -34.23 -27.46 56.44
CA GLY A 6 -33.35 -26.90 55.45
C GLY A 6 -33.87 -25.54 55.04
N ARG A 7 -32.99 -24.52 55.13
CA ARG A 7 -33.24 -23.19 54.56
C ARG A 7 -32.78 -23.20 53.12
N ASP A 8 -33.74 -23.01 52.28
CA ASP A 8 -33.59 -22.69 50.87
C ASP A 8 -32.89 -21.33 50.71
N LEU A 9 -31.72 -21.30 50.06
CA LEU A 9 -30.92 -20.12 49.78
C LEU A 9 -30.81 -19.89 48.24
N THR A 10 -31.93 -19.97 47.56
CA THR A 10 -32.01 -19.63 46.13
C THR A 10 -32.94 -18.45 45.91
N ASP A 11 -32.57 -17.28 46.36
CA ASP A 11 -33.11 -16.05 45.77
C ASP A 11 -32.22 -14.83 46.09
N VAL A 12 -31.03 -14.79 45.46
CA VAL A 12 -30.27 -13.54 45.35
C VAL A 12 -30.52 -12.97 43.95
N ARG A 13 -31.57 -12.19 43.87
CA ARG A 13 -31.93 -11.34 42.76
C ARG A 13 -30.82 -10.30 42.58
N VAL A 14 -29.83 -10.56 41.68
CA VAL A 14 -28.87 -9.55 41.25
C VAL A 14 -29.59 -8.54 40.36
N ARG A 15 -30.14 -7.50 41.01
CA ARG A 15 -30.56 -6.26 40.34
C ARG A 15 -29.31 -5.40 40.10
N GLY A 16 -29.03 -5.10 38.83
CA GLY A 16 -28.06 -4.07 38.46
C GLY A 16 -26.91 -4.52 37.61
N MET A 17 -27.12 -5.27 36.55
CA MET A 17 -26.18 -5.23 35.41
C MET A 17 -26.60 -4.08 34.51
N THR A 18 -25.96 -2.95 34.74
CA THR A 18 -25.87 -1.84 33.78
C THR A 18 -25.47 -2.40 32.45
N LYS A 19 -26.29 -2.22 31.42
CA LYS A 19 -25.91 -2.47 30.02
C LYS A 19 -24.61 -1.71 29.77
N LEU A 20 -23.50 -2.43 29.70
CA LEU A 20 -22.29 -1.91 29.05
C LEU A 20 -22.72 -1.58 27.63
N SER A 21 -22.73 -0.29 27.33
CA SER A 21 -22.88 0.23 25.98
C SER A 21 -21.87 -0.51 25.10
N GLU A 22 -22.36 -1.36 24.22
CA GLU A 22 -21.57 -1.86 23.12
C GLU A 22 -21.13 -0.64 22.33
N ASN A 23 -19.87 -0.24 22.51
CA ASN A 23 -19.23 0.67 21.59
C ASN A 23 -19.32 0.01 20.21
N PRO A 24 -19.83 0.72 19.20
CA PRO A 24 -19.82 0.18 17.85
C PRO A 24 -18.37 -0.15 17.45
N PRO A 25 -18.14 -1.24 16.73
CA PRO A 25 -16.80 -1.64 16.34
C PRO A 25 -16.14 -0.48 15.59
N ASN A 26 -14.96 -0.15 16.06
CA ASN A 26 -13.93 0.73 15.53
C ASN A 26 -14.29 1.31 14.16
N SER A 27 -14.79 2.54 14.12
CA SER A 27 -15.03 3.25 12.86
C SER A 27 -13.67 3.34 12.14
N ALA A 28 -13.58 2.69 11.00
CA ALA A 28 -12.42 2.74 10.12
C ALA A 28 -11.91 4.18 9.96
N PRO A 29 -10.61 4.40 9.84
CA PRO A 29 -10.04 5.74 9.79
C PRO A 29 -10.67 6.54 8.65
N THR A 30 -11.38 7.59 9.01
CA THR A 30 -12.14 8.46 8.08
C THR A 30 -11.24 9.46 7.34
N LEU A 31 -9.95 9.45 7.60
CA LEU A 31 -8.96 10.39 7.05
C LEU A 31 -8.95 10.39 5.51
N GLY A 32 -9.12 9.24 4.87
CA GLY A 32 -9.11 9.13 3.42
C GLY A 32 -10.32 9.74 2.72
N ARG A 33 -11.45 9.86 3.41
CA ARG A 33 -12.71 10.40 2.84
C ARG A 33 -12.69 11.91 2.62
N SER A 34 -11.82 12.63 3.30
CA SER A 34 -11.68 14.08 3.19
C SER A 34 -10.62 14.51 2.19
N VAL A 35 -9.97 13.57 1.51
CA VAL A 35 -8.90 13.85 0.54
C VAL A 35 -9.43 13.76 -0.88
N ASP A 36 -9.20 14.79 -1.69
CA ASP A 36 -9.41 14.72 -3.14
C ASP A 36 -8.21 14.01 -3.77
N TRP A 37 -8.39 12.71 -4.04
CA TRP A 37 -7.33 11.83 -4.54
C TRP A 37 -6.92 12.14 -5.98
N ASP A 38 -7.80 12.71 -6.80
CA ASP A 38 -7.48 13.16 -8.16
C ASP A 38 -6.57 14.38 -8.12
N VAL A 39 -6.85 15.30 -7.21
CA VAL A 39 -5.96 16.44 -6.93
C VAL A 39 -4.62 15.92 -6.37
N ALA A 40 -4.62 14.96 -5.46
CA ALA A 40 -3.39 14.38 -4.91
C ALA A 40 -2.51 13.78 -6.00
N ALA A 41 -3.08 12.96 -6.87
CA ALA A 41 -2.36 12.34 -7.99
C ALA A 41 -1.83 13.40 -8.97
N SER A 42 -2.67 14.36 -9.36
CA SER A 42 -2.32 15.42 -10.32
C SER A 42 -1.22 16.35 -9.79
N VAL A 43 -1.35 16.83 -8.57
CA VAL A 43 -0.35 17.70 -7.91
C VAL A 43 0.93 16.93 -7.66
N GLY A 44 0.81 15.71 -7.14
CA GLY A 44 1.96 14.84 -6.88
C GLY A 44 2.80 14.62 -8.13
N ALA A 45 2.19 14.22 -9.23
CA ALA A 45 2.90 14.00 -10.50
C ALA A 45 3.61 15.25 -11.02
N ARG A 46 2.99 16.43 -10.87
CA ARG A 46 3.60 17.70 -11.32
C ARG A 46 4.77 18.17 -10.46
N LEU A 47 4.76 17.84 -9.18
CA LEU A 47 5.80 18.26 -8.22
C LEU A 47 6.98 17.30 -8.14
N THR A 48 6.94 16.15 -8.84
CA THR A 48 8.05 15.18 -8.81
C THR A 48 9.35 15.82 -9.27
N ARG A 49 10.44 15.48 -8.58
CA ARG A 49 11.77 15.95 -8.97
C ARG A 49 12.17 15.39 -10.34
N PRO A 50 12.86 16.15 -11.18
CA PRO A 50 13.37 15.64 -12.44
C PRO A 50 14.22 14.38 -12.27
N ALA A 51 14.12 13.47 -13.23
CA ALA A 51 14.97 12.29 -13.28
C ALA A 51 16.43 12.68 -13.52
N PRO A 52 17.40 11.87 -13.07
CA PRO A 52 18.79 12.06 -13.49
C PRO A 52 18.89 12.06 -15.03
N PRO A 53 19.73 12.93 -15.62
CA PRO A 53 19.90 12.94 -17.05
C PRO A 53 20.54 11.65 -17.53
N VAL A 54 19.89 11.00 -18.47
CA VAL A 54 20.35 9.76 -19.15
C VAL A 54 19.97 9.84 -20.62
N THR A 55 20.71 9.13 -21.46
CA THR A 55 20.36 8.97 -22.87
C THR A 55 19.13 8.06 -22.98
N GLU A 56 18.40 8.18 -24.10
CA GLU A 56 17.26 7.30 -24.38
C GLU A 56 17.69 5.82 -24.43
N TYR A 57 18.88 5.56 -25.01
CA TYR A 57 19.48 4.22 -25.03
C TYR A 57 19.68 3.67 -23.61
N THR A 58 20.29 4.46 -22.71
CA THR A 58 20.50 4.05 -21.32
C THR A 58 19.18 3.82 -20.60
N ARG A 59 18.17 4.66 -20.86
CA ARG A 59 16.83 4.50 -20.29
C ARG A 59 16.20 3.18 -20.72
N ALA A 60 16.18 2.90 -22.00
CA ALA A 60 15.63 1.66 -22.55
C ALA A 60 16.35 0.44 -21.98
N GLN A 61 17.68 0.46 -21.97
CA GLN A 61 18.49 -0.62 -21.40
C GLN A 61 18.15 -0.89 -19.92
N VAL A 62 18.01 0.15 -19.10
CA VAL A 62 17.67 -0.02 -17.68
C VAL A 62 16.28 -0.61 -17.50
N ILE A 63 15.30 -0.18 -18.30
CA ILE A 63 13.95 -0.71 -18.29
C ILE A 63 13.96 -2.21 -18.63
N ASP A 64 14.65 -2.59 -19.70
CA ASP A 64 14.75 -3.98 -20.12
C ASP A 64 15.47 -4.86 -19.07
N GLU A 65 16.56 -4.36 -18.49
CA GLU A 65 17.30 -5.08 -17.46
C GLU A 65 16.50 -5.24 -16.16
N LEU A 66 15.77 -4.22 -15.71
CA LEU A 66 14.89 -4.33 -14.54
C LEU A 66 13.74 -5.30 -14.80
N SER A 67 13.15 -5.26 -15.98
CA SER A 67 12.10 -6.21 -16.37
C SER A 67 12.64 -7.65 -16.38
N ALA A 68 13.82 -7.89 -16.94
CA ALA A 68 14.46 -9.21 -16.91
C ALA A 68 14.83 -9.65 -15.49
N ALA A 69 15.41 -8.74 -14.69
CA ALA A 69 15.82 -9.03 -13.32
C ALA A 69 14.61 -9.34 -12.40
N SER A 70 13.47 -8.66 -12.58
CA SER A 70 12.26 -8.94 -11.80
C SER A 70 11.72 -10.36 -12.06
N ARG A 71 11.78 -10.83 -13.30
CA ARG A 71 11.43 -12.22 -13.62
C ARG A 71 12.45 -13.22 -13.09
N ALA A 72 13.75 -12.91 -13.20
CA ALA A 72 14.82 -13.75 -12.70
C ALA A 72 14.85 -13.85 -11.16
N ALA A 73 14.31 -12.89 -10.46
CA ALA A 73 14.25 -12.86 -8.99
C ALA A 73 13.21 -13.83 -8.41
N GLU A 74 12.19 -14.20 -9.16
CA GLU A 74 11.07 -15.02 -8.64
C GLU A 74 11.50 -16.42 -8.19
N PRO A 75 12.21 -17.24 -9.01
CA PRO A 75 12.59 -18.58 -8.61
C PRO A 75 13.45 -18.63 -7.35
N PRO A 76 14.54 -17.86 -7.20
CA PRO A 76 15.36 -17.92 -5.98
C PRO A 76 14.63 -17.43 -4.74
N VAL A 77 13.73 -16.44 -4.85
CA VAL A 77 12.92 -15.99 -3.71
C VAL A 77 12.00 -17.12 -3.25
N ARG A 78 11.33 -17.82 -4.16
CA ARG A 78 10.47 -18.97 -3.82
C ARG A 78 11.27 -20.13 -3.22
N GLU A 79 12.43 -20.42 -3.77
CA GLU A 79 13.31 -21.48 -3.27
C GLU A 79 13.75 -21.21 -1.82
N VAL A 80 14.23 -20.00 -1.53
CA VAL A 80 14.73 -19.63 -0.19
C VAL A 80 13.61 -19.50 0.83
N THR A 81 12.47 -18.96 0.43
CA THR A 81 11.35 -18.71 1.36
C THR A 81 10.45 -19.93 1.55
N GLY A 82 10.46 -20.88 0.61
CA GLY A 82 9.50 -21.98 0.56
C GLY A 82 8.06 -21.55 0.30
N LEU A 83 7.83 -20.29 -0.02
CA LEU A 83 6.51 -19.74 -0.30
C LEU A 83 6.10 -19.99 -1.75
N HIS A 84 4.90 -20.48 -1.94
CA HIS A 84 4.33 -20.77 -3.26
C HIS A 84 2.96 -20.11 -3.39
N ALA A 85 2.70 -19.54 -4.55
CA ALA A 85 1.39 -19.08 -4.96
C ALA A 85 1.03 -19.76 -6.28
N GLU A 86 -0.24 -20.05 -6.46
CA GLU A 86 -0.76 -20.59 -7.71
C GLU A 86 -1.00 -19.45 -8.72
N GLY A 87 -0.94 -19.78 -10.01
CA GLY A 87 -1.24 -18.85 -11.09
C GLY A 87 -0.02 -18.18 -11.74
N PRO A 88 -0.24 -17.42 -12.81
CA PRO A 88 0.80 -16.69 -13.51
C PRO A 88 1.32 -15.53 -12.65
N VAL A 89 2.61 -15.26 -12.77
CA VAL A 89 3.26 -14.12 -12.11
C VAL A 89 3.16 -12.92 -13.04
N PRO A 90 2.45 -11.84 -12.64
CA PRO A 90 2.38 -10.63 -13.45
C PRO A 90 3.76 -9.98 -13.63
N ASP A 91 4.01 -9.43 -14.81
CA ASP A 91 5.24 -8.68 -15.07
C ASP A 91 5.31 -7.41 -14.21
N ALA A 92 6.51 -7.08 -13.76
CA ALA A 92 6.75 -5.80 -13.08
C ALA A 92 6.55 -4.62 -14.05
N ARG A 93 5.90 -3.58 -13.57
CA ARG A 93 5.74 -2.32 -14.30
C ARG A 93 6.92 -1.40 -13.98
N ILE A 94 7.74 -1.12 -14.99
CA ILE A 94 8.87 -0.21 -14.84
C ILE A 94 8.39 1.21 -15.15
N VAL A 95 8.44 2.09 -14.17
CA VAL A 95 7.82 3.41 -14.20
C VAL A 95 8.81 4.53 -13.88
N ASP A 96 8.49 5.74 -14.26
CA ASP A 96 9.13 6.94 -13.75
C ASP A 96 8.43 7.47 -12.48
N ARG A 97 8.96 8.56 -11.90
CA ARG A 97 8.40 9.15 -10.67
C ARG A 97 6.96 9.63 -10.85
N PRO A 98 6.60 10.41 -11.90
CA PRO A 98 5.23 10.80 -12.15
C PRO A 98 4.26 9.60 -12.32
N GLN A 99 4.70 8.57 -13.03
CA GLN A 99 3.88 7.36 -13.26
C GLN A 99 3.66 6.54 -12.00
N TRP A 100 4.56 6.61 -11.02
CA TRP A 100 4.40 5.95 -9.72
C TRP A 100 3.32 6.62 -8.84
N ILE A 101 3.10 7.94 -8.99
CA ILE A 101 2.21 8.73 -8.11
C ILE A 101 0.76 8.23 -8.13
N ALA A 102 0.20 7.97 -9.30
CA ALA A 102 -1.21 7.58 -9.40
C ALA A 102 -1.50 6.22 -8.72
N PRO A 103 -0.74 5.14 -8.98
CA PRO A 103 -0.89 3.89 -8.21
C PRO A 103 -0.72 4.09 -6.70
N ALA A 104 0.29 4.85 -6.27
CA ALA A 104 0.52 5.11 -4.85
C ALA A 104 -0.64 5.86 -4.17
N ALA A 105 -1.24 6.82 -4.88
CA ALA A 105 -2.43 7.53 -4.40
C ALA A 105 -3.64 6.59 -4.26
N LEU A 106 -3.85 5.69 -5.22
CA LEU A 106 -4.93 4.69 -5.17
C LEU A 106 -4.75 3.72 -3.99
N SER A 107 -3.53 3.21 -3.77
CA SER A 107 -3.24 2.33 -2.64
C SER A 107 -3.48 3.05 -1.30
N MET A 108 -3.01 4.29 -1.19
CA MET A 108 -3.21 5.09 0.03
C MET A 108 -4.71 5.38 0.27
N ARG A 109 -5.48 5.64 -0.80
CA ARG A 109 -6.93 5.79 -0.74
C ARG A 109 -7.58 4.51 -0.19
N ALA A 110 -7.25 3.35 -0.72
CA ALA A 110 -7.79 2.07 -0.26
C ALA A 110 -7.44 1.81 1.22
N MET A 111 -6.18 1.99 1.62
CA MET A 111 -5.73 1.78 3.00
C MET A 111 -6.33 2.77 4.02
N THR A 112 -6.74 3.95 3.60
CA THR A 112 -7.30 4.99 4.50
C THR A 112 -8.82 5.04 4.50
N GLY A 113 -9.50 4.07 3.88
CA GLY A 113 -10.94 4.00 3.80
C GLY A 113 -11.56 5.07 2.87
N GLY A 114 -10.76 5.60 1.94
CA GLY A 114 -11.24 6.55 0.92
C GLY A 114 -12.20 5.92 -0.09
N ASP A 115 -12.24 4.59 -0.18
CA ASP A 115 -13.17 3.83 -1.03
C ASP A 115 -14.49 3.50 -0.35
N ALA A 116 -14.61 3.68 0.96
CA ALA A 116 -15.90 3.53 1.63
C ALA A 116 -16.84 4.59 1.06
N GLU A 117 -17.97 4.13 0.52
CA GLU A 117 -18.96 4.98 -0.15
C GLU A 117 -19.14 6.30 0.60
N ALA A 118 -18.72 7.39 -0.04
CA ALA A 118 -19.07 8.71 0.40
C ALA A 118 -20.59 8.81 0.23
N GLY A 119 -21.31 8.47 1.29
CA GLY A 119 -22.76 8.62 1.32
C GLY A 119 -23.14 10.08 1.14
N GLY A 120 -23.32 10.51 -0.10
CA GLY A 120 -23.77 11.84 -0.47
C GLY A 120 -22.67 12.73 -1.04
N GLU A 121 -23.05 13.52 -2.04
CA GLU A 121 -22.27 14.66 -2.52
C GLU A 121 -21.88 15.56 -1.34
N PRO A 122 -20.72 16.25 -1.41
CA PRO A 122 -20.30 17.17 -0.35
C PRO A 122 -21.41 18.17 -0.07
N GLN A 123 -22.08 18.03 1.07
CA GLN A 123 -23.27 18.83 1.42
C GLN A 123 -22.99 20.34 1.59
N HIS A 124 -21.70 20.72 1.51
CA HIS A 124 -21.30 22.12 1.60
C HIS A 124 -20.09 22.42 0.68
N PRO A 125 -20.08 23.57 -0.01
CA PRO A 125 -18.96 23.99 -0.86
C PRO A 125 -17.63 24.07 -0.09
N PHE A 126 -17.65 24.28 1.21
CA PHE A 126 -16.47 24.27 2.09
C PHE A 126 -15.79 22.90 2.15
N ALA A 127 -16.53 21.81 2.14
CA ALA A 127 -15.97 20.44 2.18
C ALA A 127 -15.19 20.13 0.90
N ALA A 128 -15.67 20.58 -0.25
CA ALA A 128 -14.96 20.42 -1.52
C ALA A 128 -13.62 21.17 -1.54
N VAL A 129 -13.57 22.40 -0.99
CA VAL A 129 -12.32 23.18 -0.90
C VAL A 129 -11.33 22.49 0.04
N THR A 130 -11.79 22.04 1.21
CA THR A 130 -10.97 21.33 2.20
C THR A 130 -10.39 20.04 1.60
N GLY A 131 -11.18 19.28 0.86
CA GLY A 131 -10.75 18.08 0.18
C GLY A 131 -9.64 18.33 -0.86
N LYS A 132 -9.75 19.41 -1.63
CA LYS A 132 -8.71 19.81 -2.60
C LYS A 132 -7.42 20.24 -1.91
N VAL A 133 -7.50 20.97 -0.80
CA VAL A 133 -6.31 21.37 -0.02
C VAL A 133 -5.64 20.12 0.56
N ALA A 134 -6.39 19.22 1.17
CA ALA A 134 -5.87 17.94 1.67
C ALA A 134 -5.25 17.11 0.53
N GLY A 135 -5.90 17.06 -0.62
CA GLY A 135 -5.38 16.40 -1.83
C GLY A 135 -4.06 17.00 -2.28
N ALA A 136 -3.94 18.33 -2.36
CA ALA A 136 -2.70 18.99 -2.74
C ALA A 136 -1.55 18.70 -1.74
N GLN A 137 -1.83 18.71 -0.45
CA GLN A 137 -0.85 18.35 0.59
C GLN A 137 -0.41 16.89 0.47
N THR A 138 -1.34 15.96 0.30
CA THR A 138 -1.05 14.54 0.08
C THR A 138 -0.22 14.35 -1.18
N GLY A 139 -0.56 15.04 -2.27
CA GLY A 139 0.22 15.02 -3.50
C GLY A 139 1.65 15.53 -3.32
N ALA A 140 1.85 16.59 -2.53
CA ALA A 140 3.20 17.10 -2.23
C ALA A 140 4.02 16.07 -1.44
N VAL A 141 3.41 15.37 -0.48
CA VAL A 141 4.06 14.28 0.27
C VAL A 141 4.43 13.12 -0.66
N LEU A 142 3.50 12.67 -1.50
CA LEU A 142 3.76 11.60 -2.47
C LEU A 142 4.89 11.98 -3.44
N SER A 143 4.91 13.23 -3.91
CA SER A 143 6.00 13.74 -4.75
C SER A 143 7.36 13.67 -4.05
N PHE A 144 7.43 14.06 -2.78
CA PHE A 144 8.66 13.94 -1.99
C PHE A 144 9.11 12.50 -1.85
N VAL A 145 8.20 11.61 -1.44
CA VAL A 145 8.45 10.18 -1.25
C VAL A 145 8.86 9.51 -2.56
N SER A 146 8.27 9.90 -3.69
CA SER A 146 8.57 9.33 -5.02
C SER A 146 10.06 9.40 -5.39
N SER A 147 10.83 10.31 -4.78
CA SER A 147 12.25 10.47 -5.04
C SER A 147 13.14 9.41 -4.36
N GLY A 148 12.62 8.72 -3.35
CA GLY A 148 13.35 7.71 -2.56
C GLY A 148 12.92 6.26 -2.83
N ILE A 149 11.77 6.04 -3.45
CA ILE A 149 11.24 4.70 -3.71
C ILE A 149 11.98 4.04 -4.87
N LEU A 150 12.58 2.88 -4.65
CA LEU A 150 13.22 2.08 -5.71
C LEU A 150 12.21 1.14 -6.37
N GLY A 151 11.32 0.58 -5.58
CA GLY A 151 10.21 -0.25 -6.00
C GLY A 151 9.11 -0.27 -4.97
N GLN A 152 8.02 -0.92 -5.31
CA GLN A 152 6.88 -1.13 -4.44
C GLN A 152 6.05 -2.29 -4.96
N TYR A 153 5.74 -3.25 -4.10
CA TYR A 153 4.64 -4.16 -4.36
C TYR A 153 3.36 -3.63 -3.71
N ASP A 154 2.32 -3.49 -4.50
CA ASP A 154 0.99 -3.05 -4.07
C ASP A 154 0.01 -4.20 -4.14
N PRO A 155 -0.35 -4.81 -2.99
CA PRO A 155 -1.29 -5.92 -2.95
C PRO A 155 -2.74 -5.51 -3.24
N LEU A 156 -3.06 -4.21 -3.20
CA LEU A 156 -4.39 -3.66 -3.48
C LEU A 156 -4.51 -3.14 -4.92
N GLY A 157 -3.45 -3.26 -5.71
CA GLY A 157 -3.35 -2.79 -7.09
C GLY A 157 -3.95 -3.76 -8.10
N GLY A 158 -5.27 -3.95 -8.12
CA GLY A 158 -5.96 -4.90 -8.99
C GLY A 158 -6.04 -6.32 -8.40
N ASP A 159 -6.48 -7.29 -9.22
CA ASP A 159 -6.78 -8.65 -8.74
C ASP A 159 -5.54 -9.43 -8.28
N ASP A 160 -4.39 -9.19 -8.93
CA ASP A 160 -3.13 -9.91 -8.66
C ASP A 160 -2.07 -9.05 -7.96
N GLY A 161 -2.42 -7.84 -7.57
CA GLY A 161 -1.46 -6.84 -7.09
C GLY A 161 -0.55 -6.32 -8.20
N ILE A 162 0.21 -5.28 -7.92
CA ILE A 162 1.10 -4.64 -8.89
C ILE A 162 2.50 -4.49 -8.29
N LEU A 163 3.53 -4.97 -9.03
CA LEU A 163 4.92 -4.69 -8.73
C LEU A 163 5.39 -3.50 -9.57
N LEU A 164 5.78 -2.42 -8.92
CA LEU A 164 6.32 -1.21 -9.54
C LEU A 164 7.82 -1.10 -9.27
N LEU A 165 8.61 -0.74 -10.29
CA LEU A 165 10.04 -0.42 -10.16
C LEU A 165 10.29 0.97 -10.73
N VAL A 166 10.86 1.85 -9.92
CA VAL A 166 11.06 3.28 -10.27
C VAL A 166 12.46 3.47 -10.83
N TYR A 167 12.60 3.26 -12.16
CA TYR A 167 13.90 3.23 -12.83
C TYR A 167 14.80 4.47 -12.60
N PRO A 168 14.28 5.73 -12.54
CA PRO A 168 15.15 6.88 -12.32
C PRO A 168 15.81 6.88 -10.94
N ASN A 169 15.14 6.32 -9.95
CA ASN A 169 15.67 6.22 -8.60
C ASN A 169 16.75 5.11 -8.51
N VAL A 170 16.50 3.99 -9.16
CA VAL A 170 17.48 2.92 -9.27
C VAL A 170 18.78 3.46 -9.89
N ILE A 171 18.69 4.18 -11.01
CA ILE A 171 19.85 4.83 -11.64
C ILE A 171 20.56 5.82 -10.70
N ALA A 172 19.76 6.63 -9.97
CA ALA A 172 20.32 7.63 -9.06
C ALA A 172 21.12 6.98 -7.93
N VAL A 173 20.57 5.93 -7.32
CA VAL A 173 21.19 5.24 -6.18
C VAL A 173 22.40 4.41 -6.62
N GLU A 174 22.32 3.67 -7.75
CA GLU A 174 23.47 2.93 -8.26
C GLU A 174 24.67 3.83 -8.55
N ARG A 175 24.43 5.05 -9.08
CA ARG A 175 25.48 6.04 -9.30
C ARG A 175 26.04 6.61 -7.99
N GLN A 176 25.16 6.90 -7.04
CA GLN A 176 25.56 7.42 -5.74
C GLN A 176 26.41 6.42 -4.94
N LEU A 177 26.01 5.17 -4.95
CA LEU A 177 26.70 4.09 -4.23
C LEU A 177 27.91 3.54 -5.01
N ARG A 178 28.04 3.85 -6.31
CA ARG A 178 29.09 3.35 -7.20
C ARG A 178 29.17 1.82 -7.22
N VAL A 179 28.02 1.17 -7.19
CA VAL A 179 27.89 -0.29 -7.21
C VAL A 179 27.77 -0.80 -8.65
N THR A 180 28.00 -2.12 -8.83
CA THR A 180 27.78 -2.79 -10.10
C THR A 180 26.29 -2.71 -10.48
N PRO A 181 25.89 -2.08 -11.58
CA PRO A 181 24.49 -1.84 -11.91
C PRO A 181 23.66 -3.13 -11.96
N ARG A 182 24.19 -4.18 -12.58
CA ARG A 182 23.52 -5.48 -12.72
C ARG A 182 23.17 -6.09 -11.36
N ASP A 183 24.12 -6.10 -10.44
CA ASP A 183 23.95 -6.72 -9.13
C ASP A 183 22.98 -5.91 -8.26
N PHE A 184 23.08 -4.58 -8.34
CA PHE A 184 22.19 -3.70 -7.62
C PHE A 184 20.73 -3.80 -8.11
N ARG A 185 20.51 -3.83 -9.42
CA ARG A 185 19.18 -4.00 -10.01
C ARG A 185 18.57 -5.35 -9.64
N LEU A 186 19.37 -6.42 -9.68
CA LEU A 186 18.91 -7.72 -9.21
C LEU A 186 18.56 -7.71 -7.72
N TRP A 187 19.38 -7.06 -6.88
CA TRP A 187 19.11 -6.92 -5.46
C TRP A 187 17.78 -6.18 -5.18
N VAL A 188 17.53 -5.05 -5.87
CA VAL A 188 16.26 -4.34 -5.79
C VAL A 188 15.10 -5.25 -6.17
N CYS A 189 15.24 -5.98 -7.27
CA CYS A 189 14.20 -6.90 -7.73
C CYS A 189 13.95 -8.05 -6.75
N LEU A 190 15.01 -8.63 -6.18
CA LEU A 190 14.88 -9.67 -5.13
C LEU A 190 14.11 -9.15 -3.93
N HIS A 191 14.39 -7.91 -3.49
CA HIS A 191 13.69 -7.27 -2.38
C HIS A 191 12.19 -7.12 -2.66
N GLU A 192 11.84 -6.51 -3.78
CA GLU A 192 10.45 -6.21 -4.13
C GLU A 192 9.65 -7.48 -4.48
N VAL A 193 10.29 -8.44 -5.14
CA VAL A 193 9.68 -9.75 -5.43
C VAL A 193 9.42 -10.54 -4.14
N THR A 194 10.27 -10.37 -3.10
CA THR A 194 10.01 -10.99 -1.80
C THR A 194 8.67 -10.52 -1.23
N HIS A 195 8.37 -9.23 -1.30
CA HIS A 195 7.07 -8.71 -0.89
C HIS A 195 5.94 -9.31 -1.72
N ARG A 196 6.08 -9.36 -3.05
CA ARG A 196 5.08 -10.00 -3.91
C ARG A 196 4.83 -11.44 -3.50
N VAL A 197 5.87 -12.25 -3.33
CA VAL A 197 5.74 -13.65 -2.94
C VAL A 197 5.09 -13.81 -1.56
N GLN A 198 5.42 -12.94 -0.59
CA GLN A 198 4.78 -12.93 0.72
C GLN A 198 3.27 -12.72 0.64
N PHE A 199 2.83 -11.72 -0.11
CA PHE A 199 1.41 -11.39 -0.22
C PHE A 199 0.63 -12.38 -1.07
N THR A 200 1.21 -12.85 -2.18
CA THR A 200 0.53 -13.82 -3.06
C THR A 200 0.43 -15.21 -2.42
N ALA A 201 1.41 -15.61 -1.62
CA ALA A 201 1.33 -16.86 -0.84
C ALA A 201 0.42 -16.75 0.39
N ASN A 202 0.11 -15.53 0.85
CA ASN A 202 -0.68 -15.27 2.04
C ASN A 202 -1.74 -14.18 1.78
N PRO A 203 -2.83 -14.47 1.05
CA PRO A 203 -3.83 -13.47 0.66
C PRO A 203 -4.47 -12.73 1.84
N TRP A 204 -4.51 -13.34 3.03
CA TRP A 204 -5.02 -12.72 4.24
C TRP A 204 -4.24 -11.46 4.67
N LEU A 205 -2.95 -11.34 4.26
CA LEU A 205 -2.14 -10.15 4.56
C LEU A 205 -2.73 -8.88 3.92
N ALA A 206 -3.16 -8.97 2.66
CA ALA A 206 -3.79 -7.85 1.96
C ALA A 206 -5.11 -7.44 2.64
N GLN A 207 -5.91 -8.43 3.06
CA GLN A 207 -7.17 -8.20 3.78
C GLN A 207 -6.96 -7.57 5.16
N HIS A 208 -5.82 -7.85 5.81
CA HIS A 208 -5.49 -7.27 7.11
C HIS A 208 -5.02 -5.82 7.01
N MET A 209 -4.55 -5.40 5.83
CA MET A 209 -4.07 -4.03 5.58
C MET A 209 -5.17 -3.08 5.09
N SER A 210 -6.29 -3.58 4.63
CA SER A 210 -7.46 -2.82 4.18
C SER A 210 -8.52 -2.75 5.30
#